data_cb0b3aa7e6875acd43b9220c88ab6279
#
_entry.id   cb0b3aa7e6875acd43b9220c88ab6279
#
_cell.length_a   1.000
_cell.length_b   1.000
_cell.length_c   1.000
_cell.angle_alpha   90.00
_cell.angle_beta   90.00
_cell.angle_gamma   90.00
#
_symmetry.space_group_name_H-M   'P 1'
#
loop_
_entity.id
_entity.type
_entity.pdbx_description
1 polymer ?
#
loop_
_entity_poly.entity_id
_entity_poly.type
_entity_poly.pdbx_seq_one_letter_code
_entity_poly.pdbx_strand_id
1 'polypeptide(L)'
;MGFFSYLKDKLFGWKKKSKEEKLAQKQAELEKKEQEELLRSQKLEKYQAGLSKSSSLGAKLLDLSNKYKKIDEEYFDELEEILIMSDISAKLVYAIITHIKNEVKIRELTSTKDIGELIADQMFVVYTNKSVVDTTLNVEDDRLNILIFIGVNGSGKTTSIAKVAHKYIKEGKKVLIAAADTFRAGAVDQIAIWSERVGADIVKPIKEGADPASVVYSALEKAKAENYDLLLIDTAGRLQNKINLMNELKKMYSIINKFQEDAPHECLLVLDATTGQNGVSQAKAFSEVANPTGIILTKMDGTSKGGIVLSIKDEFNINVKYLGLGEGLDDLQEFDLDNFIYEMTKDLIDKNEE
;
A
#
# COMPACT_ATOMS: atom_id res chain seq x y z
N MET A 1 18.67 -59.59 33.44
CA MET A 1 18.11 -58.87 32.26
C MET A 1 19.15 -58.89 31.16
N GLY A 2 18.82 -59.57 30.04
CA GLY A 2 19.81 -59.79 29.00
C GLY A 2 20.02 -58.57 28.13
N PHE A 3 21.23 -58.41 27.62
CA PHE A 3 21.69 -57.34 26.70
C PHE A 3 20.72 -57.09 25.54
N PHE A 4 20.03 -58.10 25.03
CA PHE A 4 19.00 -58.03 24.00
C PHE A 4 17.71 -57.29 24.45
N SER A 5 17.30 -57.40 25.70
CA SER A 5 16.18 -56.65 26.26
C SER A 5 16.49 -55.15 26.33
N TYR A 6 17.65 -54.80 26.79
CA TYR A 6 18.14 -53.39 26.84
C TYR A 6 18.24 -52.74 25.46
N LEU A 7 18.73 -53.48 24.45
CA LEU A 7 18.81 -53.02 23.07
C LEU A 7 17.42 -52.81 22.45
N LYS A 8 16.48 -53.72 22.77
CA LYS A 8 15.10 -53.65 22.26
C LYS A 8 14.37 -52.43 22.82
N ASP A 9 14.49 -52.15 24.09
CA ASP A 9 13.90 -50.97 24.73
C ASP A 9 14.52 -49.67 24.24
N LYS A 10 15.81 -49.64 24.02
CA LYS A 10 16.52 -48.46 23.48
C LYS A 10 16.17 -48.17 22.01
N LEU A 11 16.03 -49.20 21.19
CA LEU A 11 15.67 -49.09 19.76
C LEU A 11 14.17 -48.83 19.55
N PHE A 12 13.31 -49.45 20.33
CA PHE A 12 11.85 -49.21 20.26
C PHE A 12 11.46 -47.87 20.90
N GLY A 13 12.09 -47.49 22.02
CA GLY A 13 11.89 -46.20 22.64
C GLY A 13 12.31 -45.03 21.72
N TRP A 14 13.45 -45.19 21.01
CA TRP A 14 13.91 -44.21 20.03
C TRP A 14 12.99 -44.10 18.82
N LYS A 15 12.51 -45.23 18.27
CA LYS A 15 11.51 -45.23 17.20
C LYS A 15 10.18 -44.61 17.61
N LYS A 16 9.74 -44.80 18.84
CA LYS A 16 8.51 -44.20 19.35
C LYS A 16 8.64 -42.71 19.54
N LYS A 17 9.77 -42.24 20.11
CA LYS A 17 10.12 -40.82 20.26
C LYS A 17 10.21 -40.11 18.94
N SER A 18 10.90 -40.68 17.95
CA SER A 18 10.99 -40.13 16.58
C SER A 18 9.64 -40.07 15.84
N LYS A 19 8.71 -40.97 16.16
CA LYS A 19 7.38 -40.96 15.58
C LYS A 19 6.47 -39.95 16.24
N GLU A 20 6.59 -39.74 17.54
CA GLU A 20 5.88 -38.69 18.29
C GLU A 20 6.40 -37.29 17.92
N GLU A 21 7.71 -37.12 17.77
CA GLU A 21 8.30 -35.85 17.28
C GLU A 21 7.85 -35.49 15.85
N LYS A 22 7.77 -36.48 14.95
CA LYS A 22 7.25 -36.29 13.58
C LYS A 22 5.77 -35.97 13.58
N LEU A 23 4.99 -36.55 14.48
CA LEU A 23 3.56 -36.28 14.61
C LEU A 23 3.32 -34.86 15.16
N ALA A 24 4.10 -34.46 16.18
CA ALA A 24 4.06 -33.11 16.74
C ALA A 24 4.53 -32.04 15.73
N GLN A 25 5.54 -32.31 14.93
CA GLN A 25 5.96 -31.41 13.85
C GLN A 25 4.88 -31.26 12.78
N LYS A 26 4.19 -32.36 12.40
CA LYS A 26 3.12 -32.31 11.43
C LYS A 26 1.88 -31.58 11.95
N GLN A 27 1.57 -31.72 13.24
CA GLN A 27 0.51 -30.97 13.89
C GLN A 27 0.83 -29.48 13.96
N ALA A 28 2.04 -29.11 14.36
CA ALA A 28 2.49 -27.71 14.38
C ALA A 28 2.49 -27.08 12.97
N GLU A 29 2.85 -27.85 11.93
CA GLU A 29 2.75 -27.38 10.55
C GLU A 29 1.30 -27.18 10.09
N LEU A 30 0.39 -28.05 10.53
CA LEU A 30 -1.05 -27.95 10.21
C LEU A 30 -1.66 -26.74 10.92
N GLU A 31 -1.40 -26.58 12.22
CA GLU A 31 -1.86 -25.43 13.00
C GLU A 31 -1.32 -24.11 12.43
N LYS A 32 -0.07 -24.10 11.98
CA LYS A 32 0.53 -22.93 11.33
C LYS A 32 -0.17 -22.58 10.01
N LYS A 33 -0.50 -23.60 9.19
CA LYS A 33 -1.26 -23.39 7.95
C LYS A 33 -2.67 -22.88 8.20
N GLU A 34 -3.37 -23.46 9.17
CA GLU A 34 -4.71 -23.00 9.55
C GLU A 34 -4.69 -21.58 10.08
N GLN A 35 -3.67 -21.20 10.85
CA GLN A 35 -3.47 -19.82 11.30
C GLN A 35 -3.16 -18.86 10.15
N GLU A 36 -2.33 -19.27 9.19
CA GLU A 36 -2.02 -18.48 7.99
C GLU A 36 -3.27 -18.29 7.11
N GLU A 37 -4.09 -19.33 6.93
CA GLU A 37 -5.35 -19.26 6.18
C GLU A 37 -6.38 -18.36 6.88
N LEU A 38 -6.51 -18.46 8.20
CA LEU A 38 -7.38 -17.58 8.98
C LEU A 38 -6.95 -16.12 8.89
N LEU A 39 -5.65 -15.86 9.02
CA LEU A 39 -5.10 -14.51 8.88
C LEU A 39 -5.32 -13.96 7.47
N ARG A 40 -5.16 -14.79 6.45
CA ARG A 40 -5.41 -14.43 5.06
C ARG A 40 -6.88 -14.09 4.82
N SER A 41 -7.82 -14.89 5.34
CA SER A 41 -9.25 -14.61 5.21
C SER A 41 -9.64 -13.30 5.91
N GLN A 42 -9.14 -13.06 7.13
CA GLN A 42 -9.38 -11.80 7.85
C GLN A 42 -8.81 -10.56 7.12
N LYS A 43 -7.63 -10.70 6.49
CA LYS A 43 -7.07 -9.63 5.65
C LYS A 43 -7.94 -9.37 4.43
N LEU A 44 -8.44 -10.43 3.79
CA LEU A 44 -9.32 -10.31 2.62
C LEU A 44 -10.65 -9.65 2.99
N GLU A 45 -11.28 -10.05 4.08
CA GLU A 45 -12.53 -9.42 4.57
C GLU A 45 -12.34 -7.93 4.84
N LYS A 46 -11.24 -7.53 5.50
CA LYS A 46 -10.91 -6.11 5.73
C LYS A 46 -10.69 -5.36 4.43
N TYR A 47 -10.00 -5.99 3.46
CA TYR A 47 -9.74 -5.41 2.15
C TYR A 47 -11.05 -5.15 1.41
N GLN A 48 -11.93 -6.14 1.37
CA GLN A 48 -13.26 -6.06 0.76
C GLN A 48 -14.15 -5.01 1.43
N ALA A 49 -14.23 -5.02 2.76
CA ALA A 49 -15.00 -4.04 3.51
C ALA A 49 -14.50 -2.61 3.28
N GLY A 50 -13.18 -2.41 3.25
CA GLY A 50 -12.55 -1.11 3.02
C GLY A 50 -12.73 -0.58 1.59
N LEU A 51 -12.82 -1.45 0.59
CA LEU A 51 -13.05 -1.08 -0.80
C LEU A 51 -14.54 -1.07 -1.19
N SER A 52 -15.47 -1.33 -0.29
CA SER A 52 -16.90 -1.45 -0.59
C SER A 52 -17.50 -0.23 -1.30
N LYS A 53 -17.02 0.97 -1.03
CA LYS A 53 -17.44 2.19 -1.76
C LYS A 53 -16.75 2.33 -3.12
N SER A 54 -15.52 1.85 -3.25
CA SER A 54 -14.80 1.85 -4.53
C SER A 54 -15.37 0.83 -5.51
N SER A 55 -16.07 -0.21 -5.02
CA SER A 55 -16.82 -1.18 -5.85
C SER A 55 -18.02 -0.57 -6.58
N SER A 56 -18.38 0.69 -6.31
CA SER A 56 -19.44 1.40 -7.04
C SER A 56 -19.19 1.51 -8.55
N LEU A 57 -17.93 1.33 -9.01
CA LEU A 57 -17.64 1.25 -10.44
C LEU A 57 -18.26 0.00 -11.05
N GLY A 58 -18.09 -1.18 -10.41
CA GLY A 58 -18.69 -2.43 -10.88
C GLY A 58 -20.23 -2.34 -11.01
N ALA A 59 -20.90 -1.75 -10.00
CA ALA A 59 -22.34 -1.53 -10.04
C ALA A 59 -22.77 -0.63 -11.21
N LYS A 60 -22.06 0.48 -11.46
CA LYS A 60 -22.34 1.37 -12.59
C LYS A 60 -22.11 0.69 -13.95
N LEU A 61 -21.04 -0.11 -14.05
CA LEU A 61 -20.77 -0.88 -15.27
C LEU A 61 -21.82 -1.97 -15.50
N LEU A 62 -22.32 -2.58 -14.44
CA LEU A 62 -23.45 -3.53 -14.52
C LEU A 62 -24.73 -2.84 -14.96
N ASP A 63 -25.07 -1.67 -14.39
CA ASP A 63 -26.23 -0.89 -14.80
C ASP A 63 -26.14 -0.49 -16.28
N LEU A 64 -24.95 -0.08 -16.74
CA LEU A 64 -24.69 0.21 -18.16
C LEU A 64 -24.92 -1.03 -19.02
N SER A 65 -24.37 -2.20 -18.62
CA SER A 65 -24.55 -3.46 -19.35
C SER A 65 -26.04 -3.89 -19.44
N ASN A 66 -26.81 -3.64 -18.40
CA ASN A 66 -28.25 -3.94 -18.38
C ASN A 66 -29.08 -2.94 -19.21
N LYS A 67 -28.65 -1.68 -19.28
CA LYS A 67 -29.34 -0.62 -20.03
C LYS A 67 -29.23 -0.81 -21.55
N TYR A 68 -28.06 -1.22 -22.03
CA TYR A 68 -27.77 -1.40 -23.45
C TYR A 68 -27.79 -2.88 -23.83
N LYS A 69 -28.54 -3.19 -24.90
CA LYS A 69 -28.60 -4.55 -25.47
C LYS A 69 -27.59 -4.78 -26.60
N LYS A 70 -26.93 -3.72 -27.05
CA LYS A 70 -25.98 -3.73 -28.15
C LYS A 70 -24.78 -2.87 -27.77
N ILE A 71 -23.64 -3.23 -28.33
CA ILE A 71 -22.41 -2.46 -28.23
C ILE A 71 -22.37 -1.46 -29.39
N ASP A 72 -22.79 -0.23 -29.12
CA ASP A 72 -22.79 0.88 -30.09
C ASP A 72 -22.02 2.10 -29.55
N GLU A 73 -21.98 3.18 -30.30
CA GLU A 73 -21.25 4.38 -29.87
C GLU A 73 -21.85 4.99 -28.58
N GLU A 74 -23.17 4.97 -28.41
CA GLU A 74 -23.83 5.50 -27.20
C GLU A 74 -23.42 4.71 -25.95
N TYR A 75 -23.26 3.38 -26.07
CA TYR A 75 -22.71 2.55 -25.00
C TYR A 75 -21.29 2.96 -24.63
N PHE A 76 -20.43 3.21 -25.62
CA PHE A 76 -19.04 3.60 -25.37
C PHE A 76 -18.91 5.01 -24.79
N ASP A 77 -19.77 5.94 -25.19
CA ASP A 77 -19.77 7.31 -24.64
C ASP A 77 -20.15 7.29 -23.16
N GLU A 78 -21.15 6.50 -22.76
CA GLU A 78 -21.54 6.36 -21.37
C GLU A 78 -20.48 5.57 -20.54
N LEU A 79 -19.84 4.56 -21.15
CA LEU A 79 -18.72 3.85 -20.53
C LEU A 79 -17.54 4.80 -20.26
N GLU A 80 -17.21 5.67 -21.20
CA GLU A 80 -16.19 6.71 -21.05
C GLU A 80 -16.49 7.62 -19.85
N GLU A 81 -17.75 8.10 -19.77
CA GLU A 81 -18.18 8.95 -18.66
C GLU A 81 -18.04 8.24 -17.29
N ILE A 82 -18.47 6.97 -17.19
CA ILE A 82 -18.35 6.18 -15.95
C ILE A 82 -16.91 6.03 -15.52
N LEU A 83 -15.99 5.74 -16.44
CA LEU A 83 -14.56 5.58 -16.14
C LEU A 83 -13.93 6.90 -15.70
N ILE A 84 -14.26 8.03 -16.36
CA ILE A 84 -13.81 9.37 -15.96
C ILE A 84 -14.32 9.73 -14.56
N MET A 85 -15.60 9.48 -14.29
CA MET A 85 -16.20 9.75 -12.97
C MET A 85 -15.62 8.89 -11.84
N SER A 86 -14.95 7.81 -12.19
CA SER A 86 -14.21 6.96 -11.24
C SER A 86 -12.75 7.42 -11.00
N ASP A 87 -12.42 8.64 -11.46
CA ASP A 87 -11.08 9.27 -11.38
C ASP A 87 -9.98 8.54 -12.18
N ILE A 88 -10.34 7.82 -13.23
CA ILE A 88 -9.37 7.40 -14.25
C ILE A 88 -9.10 8.62 -15.15
N SER A 89 -7.83 8.90 -15.45
CA SER A 89 -7.46 10.06 -16.26
C SER A 89 -8.04 9.96 -17.68
N ALA A 90 -8.52 11.07 -18.26
CA ALA A 90 -9.14 11.08 -19.58
C ALA A 90 -8.25 10.46 -20.67
N LYS A 91 -6.92 10.69 -20.59
CA LYS A 91 -5.96 10.07 -21.52
C LYS A 91 -5.98 8.54 -21.42
N LEU A 92 -6.03 8.02 -20.20
CA LEU A 92 -6.02 6.58 -19.93
C LEU A 92 -7.37 5.97 -20.32
N VAL A 93 -8.48 6.64 -20.02
CA VAL A 93 -9.83 6.24 -20.44
C VAL A 93 -9.91 6.12 -21.96
N TYR A 94 -9.43 7.12 -22.70
CA TYR A 94 -9.37 7.05 -24.16
C TYR A 94 -8.60 5.83 -24.68
N ALA A 95 -7.46 5.51 -24.05
CA ALA A 95 -6.67 4.35 -24.44
C ALA A 95 -7.41 3.02 -24.13
N ILE A 96 -8.07 2.91 -22.97
CA ILE A 96 -8.87 1.76 -22.57
C ILE A 96 -10.04 1.56 -23.55
N ILE A 97 -10.83 2.61 -23.81
CA ILE A 97 -11.98 2.56 -24.74
C ILE A 97 -11.53 2.17 -26.14
N THR A 98 -10.44 2.77 -26.65
CA THR A 98 -9.90 2.43 -27.98
C THR A 98 -9.53 0.95 -28.07
N HIS A 99 -8.89 0.42 -27.02
CA HIS A 99 -8.51 -0.99 -26.99
C HIS A 99 -9.76 -1.89 -26.94
N ILE A 100 -10.74 -1.58 -26.08
CA ILE A 100 -11.99 -2.35 -25.97
C ILE A 100 -12.74 -2.33 -27.31
N LYS A 101 -12.88 -1.17 -27.98
CA LYS A 101 -13.47 -1.07 -29.32
C LYS A 101 -12.79 -1.98 -30.35
N ASN A 102 -11.46 -2.10 -30.29
CA ASN A 102 -10.71 -2.98 -31.18
C ASN A 102 -10.95 -4.47 -30.84
N GLU A 103 -10.91 -4.84 -29.56
CA GLU A 103 -11.17 -6.22 -29.12
C GLU A 103 -12.60 -6.68 -29.46
N VAL A 104 -13.60 -5.80 -29.29
CA VAL A 104 -14.99 -6.06 -29.68
C VAL A 104 -15.07 -6.42 -31.16
N LYS A 105 -14.35 -5.69 -32.02
CA LYS A 105 -14.31 -5.97 -33.47
C LYS A 105 -13.58 -7.28 -33.79
N ILE A 106 -12.44 -7.51 -33.17
CA ILE A 106 -11.61 -8.70 -33.41
C ILE A 106 -12.32 -9.98 -32.95
N ARG A 107 -12.97 -9.94 -31.77
CA ARG A 107 -13.67 -11.08 -31.19
C ARG A 107 -15.13 -11.20 -31.64
N GLU A 108 -15.62 -10.25 -32.47
CA GLU A 108 -17.00 -10.18 -32.93
C GLU A 108 -18.02 -10.20 -31.78
N LEU A 109 -17.71 -9.50 -30.67
CA LEU A 109 -18.56 -9.46 -29.50
C LEU A 109 -19.84 -8.66 -29.79
N THR A 110 -20.97 -9.20 -29.37
CA THR A 110 -22.27 -8.57 -29.54
C THR A 110 -22.99 -8.27 -28.24
N SER A 111 -22.56 -8.91 -27.15
CA SER A 111 -23.17 -8.76 -25.83
C SER A 111 -22.36 -7.77 -24.97
N THR A 112 -23.07 -6.82 -24.36
CA THR A 112 -22.48 -5.90 -23.37
C THR A 112 -21.92 -6.60 -22.14
N LYS A 113 -22.39 -7.83 -21.86
CA LYS A 113 -21.90 -8.65 -20.74
C LYS A 113 -20.45 -9.06 -20.93
N ASP A 114 -20.03 -9.32 -22.18
CA ASP A 114 -18.67 -9.77 -22.50
C ASP A 114 -17.63 -8.65 -22.32
N ILE A 115 -18.07 -7.40 -22.20
CA ILE A 115 -17.17 -6.23 -22.03
C ILE A 115 -16.60 -6.14 -20.60
N GLY A 116 -17.29 -6.71 -19.60
CA GLY A 116 -16.84 -6.65 -18.22
C GLY A 116 -15.47 -7.25 -17.99
N GLU A 117 -15.24 -8.44 -18.54
CA GLU A 117 -13.93 -9.10 -18.48
C GLU A 117 -12.85 -8.27 -19.20
N LEU A 118 -13.19 -7.69 -20.37
CA LEU A 118 -12.25 -6.84 -21.12
C LEU A 118 -11.85 -5.58 -20.32
N ILE A 119 -12.77 -4.99 -19.56
CA ILE A 119 -12.47 -3.83 -18.71
C ILE A 119 -11.49 -4.26 -17.60
N ALA A 120 -11.78 -5.35 -16.89
CA ALA A 120 -10.91 -5.87 -15.83
C ALA A 120 -9.51 -6.23 -16.36
N ASP A 121 -9.45 -6.93 -17.50
CA ASP A 121 -8.19 -7.27 -18.18
C ASP A 121 -7.39 -6.01 -18.53
N GLN A 122 -8.06 -4.96 -19.06
CA GLN A 122 -7.40 -3.72 -19.41
C GLN A 122 -6.88 -2.95 -18.19
N MET A 123 -7.63 -2.93 -17.09
CA MET A 123 -7.18 -2.34 -15.83
C MET A 123 -5.90 -3.05 -15.33
N PHE A 124 -5.89 -4.38 -15.41
CA PHE A 124 -4.71 -5.18 -15.05
C PHE A 124 -3.52 -4.88 -15.95
N VAL A 125 -3.72 -4.89 -17.27
CA VAL A 125 -2.68 -4.59 -18.27
C VAL A 125 -2.11 -3.18 -18.05
N VAL A 126 -2.94 -2.19 -17.85
CA VAL A 126 -2.52 -0.81 -17.58
C VAL A 126 -1.59 -0.74 -16.36
N TYR A 127 -1.94 -1.45 -15.29
CA TYR A 127 -1.13 -1.43 -14.07
C TYR A 127 0.20 -2.18 -14.21
N THR A 128 0.23 -3.28 -14.96
CA THR A 128 1.39 -4.16 -15.07
C THR A 128 2.34 -3.84 -16.24
N ASN A 129 1.87 -3.10 -17.25
CA ASN A 129 2.57 -2.92 -18.53
C ASN A 129 3.92 -2.18 -18.42
N LYS A 130 4.09 -1.28 -17.44
CA LYS A 130 5.28 -0.40 -17.37
C LYS A 130 6.41 -0.93 -16.49
N SER A 131 6.10 -1.73 -15.48
CA SER A 131 7.08 -2.30 -14.55
C SER A 131 6.50 -3.44 -13.74
N VAL A 132 7.39 -4.23 -13.14
CA VAL A 132 7.01 -5.26 -12.17
C VAL A 132 6.22 -4.61 -11.02
N VAL A 133 5.13 -5.27 -10.62
CA VAL A 133 4.34 -4.86 -9.47
C VAL A 133 5.07 -5.31 -8.21
N ASP A 134 5.77 -4.38 -7.57
CA ASP A 134 6.41 -4.60 -6.28
C ASP A 134 5.68 -3.75 -5.23
N THR A 135 4.98 -4.43 -4.34
CA THR A 135 4.19 -3.82 -3.26
C THR A 135 4.89 -3.91 -1.89
N THR A 136 6.02 -4.63 -1.82
CA THR A 136 6.79 -4.79 -0.59
C THR A 136 7.62 -3.55 -0.28
N LEU A 137 7.81 -3.24 1.01
CA LEU A 137 8.77 -2.22 1.41
C LEU A 137 10.19 -2.80 1.38
N ASN A 138 11.16 -1.99 0.96
CA ASN A 138 12.57 -2.34 0.97
C ASN A 138 13.11 -2.30 2.42
N VAL A 139 12.73 -3.30 3.22
CA VAL A 139 13.12 -3.48 4.61
C VAL A 139 13.86 -4.81 4.75
N GLU A 140 15.09 -4.75 5.26
CA GLU A 140 15.97 -5.90 5.46
C GLU A 140 16.31 -6.07 6.95
N ASP A 141 16.63 -7.30 7.36
CA ASP A 141 16.81 -7.65 8.78
C ASP A 141 18.16 -7.20 9.37
N ASP A 142 19.18 -7.07 8.53
CA ASP A 142 20.58 -6.90 8.93
C ASP A 142 21.10 -5.46 8.76
N ARG A 143 20.19 -4.48 8.57
CA ARG A 143 20.54 -3.06 8.47
C ARG A 143 19.53 -2.16 9.18
N LEU A 144 19.95 -0.92 9.48
CA LEU A 144 19.01 0.15 9.80
C LEU A 144 18.23 0.54 8.53
N ASN A 145 16.93 0.32 8.52
CA ASN A 145 16.06 0.72 7.44
C ASN A 145 15.53 2.13 7.66
N ILE A 146 15.73 3.02 6.68
CA ILE A 146 15.35 4.44 6.77
C ILE A 146 14.26 4.71 5.75
N LEU A 147 13.06 5.07 6.24
CA LEU A 147 11.89 5.36 5.42
C LEU A 147 11.48 6.82 5.64
N ILE A 148 11.35 7.58 4.56
CA ILE A 148 10.87 8.98 4.58
C ILE A 148 9.44 9.06 4.04
N PHE A 149 8.56 9.77 4.74
CA PHE A 149 7.16 9.95 4.35
C PHE A 149 6.94 11.39 3.89
N ILE A 150 6.48 11.54 2.65
CA ILE A 150 6.19 12.82 2.02
C ILE A 150 4.71 12.90 1.61
N GLY A 151 4.20 14.09 1.34
CA GLY A 151 2.81 14.29 0.92
C GLY A 151 2.24 15.59 1.52
N VAL A 152 1.09 16.04 1.03
CA VAL A 152 0.47 17.28 1.51
C VAL A 152 -0.04 17.18 2.95
N ASN A 153 -0.29 18.32 3.58
CA ASN A 153 -0.95 18.34 4.89
C ASN A 153 -2.37 17.76 4.79
N GLY A 154 -2.74 16.90 5.74
CA GLY A 154 -4.04 16.21 5.77
C GLY A 154 -4.13 14.96 4.90
N SER A 155 -3.08 14.58 4.15
CA SER A 155 -3.06 13.34 3.37
C SER A 155 -2.98 12.05 4.22
N GLY A 156 -2.79 12.16 5.53
CA GLY A 156 -2.68 10.99 6.41
C GLY A 156 -1.26 10.51 6.69
N LYS A 157 -0.21 11.32 6.43
CA LYS A 157 1.20 10.94 6.69
C LYS A 157 1.43 10.44 8.10
N THR A 158 1.14 11.26 9.10
CA THR A 158 1.37 10.95 10.53
C THR A 158 0.64 9.66 10.95
N THR A 159 -0.59 9.47 10.48
CA THR A 159 -1.37 8.24 10.72
C THR A 159 -0.75 7.03 10.00
N SER A 160 -0.29 7.21 8.76
CA SER A 160 0.37 6.13 8.00
C SER A 160 1.68 5.71 8.65
N ILE A 161 2.48 6.66 9.15
CA ILE A 161 3.72 6.38 9.91
C ILE A 161 3.39 5.54 11.15
N ALA A 162 2.36 5.92 11.91
CA ALA A 162 1.96 5.16 13.10
C ALA A 162 1.51 3.73 12.76
N LYS A 163 0.76 3.55 11.67
CA LYS A 163 0.31 2.22 11.21
C LYS A 163 1.47 1.36 10.69
N VAL A 164 2.42 1.94 9.98
CA VAL A 164 3.64 1.24 9.54
C VAL A 164 4.48 0.87 10.76
N ALA A 165 4.68 1.79 11.73
CA ALA A 165 5.37 1.50 12.97
C ALA A 165 4.71 0.33 13.72
N HIS A 166 3.38 0.37 13.87
CA HIS A 166 2.62 -0.69 14.52
C HIS A 166 2.82 -2.06 13.86
N LYS A 167 2.79 -2.13 12.54
CA LYS A 167 3.04 -3.36 11.77
C LYS A 167 4.41 -3.95 12.13
N TYR A 168 5.46 -3.16 12.02
CA TYR A 168 6.82 -3.65 12.25
C TYR A 168 7.12 -3.96 13.71
N ILE A 169 6.51 -3.24 14.67
CA ILE A 169 6.60 -3.57 16.10
C ILE A 169 5.92 -4.92 16.37
N LYS A 170 4.78 -5.22 15.76
CA LYS A 170 4.15 -6.55 15.84
C LYS A 170 5.03 -7.67 15.25
N GLU A 171 5.85 -7.34 14.27
CA GLU A 171 6.86 -8.25 13.68
C GLU A 171 8.14 -8.35 14.53
N GLY A 172 8.18 -7.67 15.69
CA GLY A 172 9.31 -7.73 16.62
C GLY A 172 10.44 -6.75 16.32
N LYS A 173 10.26 -5.80 15.40
CA LYS A 173 11.26 -4.79 15.05
C LYS A 173 11.28 -3.63 16.05
N LYS A 174 12.47 -3.10 16.32
CA LYS A 174 12.67 -1.89 17.11
C LYS A 174 12.55 -0.65 16.23
N VAL A 175 11.51 0.16 16.44
CA VAL A 175 11.13 1.28 15.57
C VAL A 175 11.39 2.61 16.25
N LEU A 176 12.03 3.55 15.53
CA LEU A 176 12.24 4.93 15.93
C LEU A 176 11.50 5.86 14.95
N ILE A 177 10.83 6.89 15.48
CA ILE A 177 10.17 7.93 14.68
C ILE A 177 10.92 9.24 14.82
N ALA A 178 11.21 9.92 13.72
CA ALA A 178 11.75 11.28 13.69
C ALA A 178 10.62 12.28 13.38
N ALA A 179 10.28 13.15 14.35
CA ALA A 179 9.24 14.18 14.21
C ALA A 179 9.80 15.42 13.48
N ALA A 180 10.00 15.31 12.15
CA ALA A 180 10.61 16.36 11.36
C ALA A 180 9.60 17.34 10.70
N ASP A 181 8.28 17.24 10.94
CA ASP A 181 7.30 18.31 10.63
C ASP A 181 7.33 19.38 11.73
N THR A 182 8.44 20.11 11.80
CA THR A 182 8.75 21.07 12.90
C THR A 182 8.04 22.39 12.81
N PHE A 183 7.43 22.69 11.65
CA PHE A 183 6.79 23.98 11.38
C PHE A 183 5.30 24.02 11.63
N ARG A 184 4.66 22.88 11.88
CA ARG A 184 3.26 22.79 12.22
C ARG A 184 3.08 22.70 13.74
N ALA A 185 2.44 23.75 14.30
CA ALA A 185 2.01 23.67 15.69
C ALA A 185 1.15 22.41 15.92
N GLY A 186 1.49 21.62 16.90
CA GLY A 186 0.79 20.38 17.24
C GLY A 186 1.13 19.15 16.36
N ALA A 187 1.89 19.24 15.26
CA ALA A 187 2.31 18.07 14.49
C ALA A 187 3.22 17.16 15.30
N VAL A 188 4.19 17.74 16.01
CA VAL A 188 5.11 17.02 16.89
C VAL A 188 4.36 16.35 18.04
N ASP A 189 3.36 17.01 18.62
CA ASP A 189 2.54 16.42 19.68
C ASP A 189 1.65 15.31 19.15
N GLN A 190 1.07 15.51 17.96
CA GLN A 190 0.24 14.49 17.33
C GLN A 190 1.03 13.19 17.07
N ILE A 191 2.23 13.29 16.48
CA ILE A 191 3.02 12.09 16.21
C ILE A 191 3.59 11.48 17.51
N ALA A 192 3.82 12.28 18.55
CA ALA A 192 4.21 11.80 19.87
C ALA A 192 3.13 10.94 20.52
N ILE A 193 1.86 11.38 20.46
CA ILE A 193 0.72 10.59 20.94
C ILE A 193 0.62 9.26 20.16
N TRP A 194 0.81 9.30 18.85
CA TRP A 194 0.81 8.09 18.05
C TRP A 194 1.98 7.15 18.40
N SER A 195 3.20 7.68 18.59
CA SER A 195 4.37 6.86 18.95
C SER A 195 4.16 6.14 20.28
N GLU A 196 3.64 6.83 21.29
CA GLU A 196 3.28 6.23 22.58
C GLU A 196 2.23 5.12 22.42
N ARG A 197 1.17 5.40 21.63
CA ARG A 197 0.08 4.44 21.40
C ARG A 197 0.54 3.14 20.73
N VAL A 198 1.51 3.22 19.82
CA VAL A 198 2.02 2.05 19.09
C VAL A 198 3.25 1.41 19.74
N GLY A 199 3.83 2.05 20.75
CA GLY A 199 5.04 1.59 21.44
C GLY A 199 6.34 1.85 20.67
N ALA A 200 6.35 2.87 19.78
CA ALA A 200 7.55 3.31 19.09
C ALA A 200 8.29 4.38 19.90
N ASP A 201 9.61 4.41 19.80
CA ASP A 201 10.40 5.52 20.31
C ASP A 201 10.34 6.73 19.36
N ILE A 202 10.57 7.93 19.90
CA ILE A 202 10.50 9.17 19.12
C ILE A 202 11.67 10.11 19.40
N VAL A 203 12.17 10.77 18.36
CA VAL A 203 13.04 11.94 18.46
C VAL A 203 12.25 13.18 18.09
N LYS A 204 12.16 14.10 19.03
CA LYS A 204 11.46 15.40 18.88
C LYS A 204 12.46 16.53 18.62
N PRO A 205 12.04 17.63 17.97
CA PRO A 205 12.86 18.83 17.88
C PRO A 205 13.12 19.43 19.29
N ILE A 206 14.30 20.02 19.48
CA ILE A 206 14.70 20.64 20.76
C ILE A 206 13.81 21.87 21.06
N LYS A 207 13.35 22.56 19.99
CA LYS A 207 12.47 23.72 20.07
C LYS A 207 11.54 23.76 18.87
N GLU A 208 10.41 24.43 19.02
CA GLU A 208 9.48 24.68 17.91
C GLU A 208 10.20 25.42 16.76
N GLY A 209 9.93 25.01 15.52
CA GLY A 209 10.56 25.58 14.33
C GLY A 209 12.05 25.22 14.16
N ALA A 210 12.57 24.23 14.89
CA ALA A 210 13.93 23.73 14.65
C ALA A 210 14.09 23.24 13.20
N ASP A 211 15.30 23.28 12.68
CA ASP A 211 15.61 22.75 11.34
C ASP A 211 15.22 21.25 11.29
N PRO A 212 14.31 20.85 10.40
CA PRO A 212 13.93 19.44 10.23
C PRO A 212 15.12 18.50 10.04
N ALA A 213 16.15 18.95 9.33
CA ALA A 213 17.36 18.19 9.09
C ALA A 213 18.15 17.90 10.37
N SER A 214 18.07 18.76 11.41
CA SER A 214 18.67 18.52 12.70
C SER A 214 17.97 17.41 13.48
N VAL A 215 16.65 17.28 13.35
CA VAL A 215 15.86 16.20 13.95
C VAL A 215 16.22 14.87 13.30
N VAL A 216 16.33 14.84 11.99
CA VAL A 216 16.76 13.65 11.23
C VAL A 216 18.16 13.23 11.65
N TYR A 217 19.11 14.16 11.75
CA TYR A 217 20.48 13.88 12.21
C TYR A 217 20.47 13.22 13.62
N SER A 218 19.78 13.84 14.56
CA SER A 218 19.68 13.30 15.93
C SER A 218 19.03 11.91 15.96
N ALA A 219 18.04 11.67 15.10
CA ALA A 219 17.37 10.38 15.00
C ALA A 219 18.31 9.30 14.41
N LEU A 220 19.12 9.63 13.41
CA LEU A 220 20.10 8.73 12.81
C LEU A 220 21.17 8.32 13.84
N GLU A 221 21.72 9.29 14.59
CA GLU A 221 22.69 9.03 15.66
C GLU A 221 22.10 8.10 16.75
N LYS A 222 20.87 8.40 17.21
CA LYS A 222 20.17 7.56 18.18
C LYS A 222 19.91 6.17 17.63
N ALA A 223 19.41 6.08 16.37
CA ALA A 223 19.08 4.82 15.74
C ALA A 223 20.29 3.88 15.66
N LYS A 224 21.46 4.43 15.33
CA LYS A 224 22.72 3.68 15.29
C LYS A 224 23.22 3.30 16.69
N ALA A 225 23.21 4.23 17.63
CA ALA A 225 23.75 4.02 18.98
C ALA A 225 22.94 2.96 19.76
N GLU A 226 21.63 2.87 19.51
CA GLU A 226 20.73 1.99 20.24
C GLU A 226 20.23 0.79 19.41
N ASN A 227 20.79 0.57 18.20
CA ASN A 227 20.49 -0.54 17.30
C ASN A 227 18.99 -0.66 17.00
N TYR A 228 18.39 0.37 16.37
CA TYR A 228 17.05 0.30 15.81
C TYR A 228 17.05 -0.41 14.46
N ASP A 229 15.97 -1.14 14.16
CA ASP A 229 15.75 -1.80 12.88
C ASP A 229 15.16 -0.84 11.84
N LEU A 230 14.25 0.06 12.30
CA LEU A 230 13.56 1.03 11.44
C LEU A 230 13.66 2.45 12.00
N LEU A 231 13.93 3.40 11.09
CA LEU A 231 13.75 4.84 11.31
C LEU A 231 12.69 5.36 10.34
N LEU A 232 11.58 5.86 10.88
CA LEU A 232 10.48 6.46 10.13
C LEU A 232 10.51 7.97 10.28
N ILE A 233 10.58 8.72 9.17
CA ILE A 233 10.76 10.18 9.18
C ILE A 233 9.47 10.85 8.72
N ASP A 234 8.79 11.59 9.63
CA ASP A 234 7.66 12.45 9.30
C ASP A 234 8.16 13.78 8.76
N THR A 235 7.63 14.24 7.63
CA THR A 235 8.05 15.49 6.98
C THR A 235 6.91 16.50 6.88
N ALA A 236 7.27 17.78 6.73
CA ALA A 236 6.32 18.82 6.38
C ALA A 236 5.65 18.57 5.01
N GLY A 237 4.38 18.94 4.87
CA GLY A 237 3.59 18.76 3.64
C GLY A 237 3.21 20.08 2.95
N ARG A 238 4.04 21.11 3.02
CA ARG A 238 3.73 22.47 2.52
C ARG A 238 4.01 22.63 1.03
N LEU A 239 3.22 21.97 0.19
CA LEU A 239 3.38 22.03 -1.27
C LEU A 239 3.19 23.47 -1.83
N GLN A 240 2.46 24.34 -1.13
CA GLN A 240 2.28 25.74 -1.49
C GLN A 240 3.61 26.51 -1.54
N ASN A 241 4.60 26.10 -0.75
CA ASN A 241 5.95 26.61 -0.79
C ASN A 241 6.93 25.54 -1.29
N LYS A 242 6.76 25.15 -2.56
CA LYS A 242 7.50 24.07 -3.22
C LYS A 242 9.02 24.24 -3.09
N ILE A 243 9.54 25.47 -3.22
CA ILE A 243 10.98 25.75 -3.14
C ILE A 243 11.53 25.43 -1.74
N ASN A 244 10.84 25.86 -0.68
CA ASN A 244 11.29 25.61 0.68
C ASN A 244 11.21 24.12 1.00
N LEU A 245 10.11 23.45 0.65
CA LEU A 245 9.94 22.02 0.82
C LEU A 245 11.06 21.24 0.11
N MET A 246 11.38 21.62 -1.13
CA MET A 246 12.48 21.03 -1.89
C MET A 246 13.83 21.19 -1.20
N ASN A 247 14.11 22.38 -0.66
CA ASN A 247 15.36 22.64 0.05
C ASN A 247 15.45 21.85 1.38
N GLU A 248 14.35 21.73 2.12
CA GLU A 248 14.26 20.93 3.33
C GLU A 248 14.51 19.44 3.02
N LEU A 249 13.80 18.88 2.03
CA LEU A 249 14.00 17.50 1.61
C LEU A 249 15.43 17.23 1.13
N LYS A 250 16.00 18.11 0.30
CA LYS A 250 17.40 17.98 -0.14
C LYS A 250 18.39 17.93 1.01
N LYS A 251 18.19 18.75 2.05
CA LYS A 251 19.03 18.71 3.25
C LYS A 251 18.90 17.37 4.00
N MET A 252 17.66 16.90 4.18
CA MET A 252 17.41 15.60 4.84
C MET A 252 18.07 14.47 4.05
N TYR A 253 17.87 14.40 2.72
CA TYR A 253 18.51 13.41 1.86
C TYR A 253 20.04 13.47 1.96
N SER A 254 20.63 14.68 1.94
CA SER A 254 22.08 14.84 2.07
C SER A 254 22.63 14.30 3.40
N ILE A 255 21.88 14.44 4.50
CA ILE A 255 22.27 13.91 5.81
C ILE A 255 22.11 12.39 5.81
N ILE A 256 20.99 11.88 5.33
CA ILE A 256 20.70 10.44 5.27
C ILE A 256 21.76 9.72 4.42
N ASN A 257 22.03 10.21 3.20
CA ASN A 257 23.02 9.60 2.31
C ASN A 257 24.45 9.64 2.87
N LYS A 258 24.82 10.68 3.65
CA LYS A 258 26.12 10.72 4.34
C LYS A 258 26.23 9.71 5.45
N PHE A 259 25.11 9.38 6.08
CA PHE A 259 25.04 8.41 7.14
C PHE A 259 25.04 6.96 6.57
N GLN A 260 24.29 6.73 5.51
CA GLN A 260 24.19 5.45 4.82
C GLN A 260 23.93 5.71 3.32
N GLU A 261 24.85 5.29 2.44
CA GLU A 261 24.94 5.69 1.04
C GLU A 261 23.71 5.30 0.21
N ASP A 262 23.10 4.16 0.50
CA ASP A 262 21.93 3.61 -0.19
C ASP A 262 20.57 4.07 0.40
N ALA A 263 20.59 4.89 1.45
CA ALA A 263 19.39 5.41 2.10
C ALA A 263 18.97 6.80 1.57
N PRO A 264 17.68 7.18 1.69
CA PRO A 264 16.59 6.41 2.30
C PRO A 264 16.22 5.20 1.45
N HIS A 265 15.92 4.06 2.10
CA HIS A 265 15.54 2.82 1.41
C HIS A 265 14.15 2.91 0.81
N GLU A 266 13.29 3.75 1.39
CA GLU A 266 11.97 4.10 0.86
C GLU A 266 11.68 5.59 1.02
N CYS A 267 11.13 6.16 -0.04
CA CYS A 267 10.47 7.46 -0.05
C CYS A 267 8.99 7.23 -0.36
N LEU A 268 8.13 7.25 0.67
CA LEU A 268 6.72 6.93 0.56
C LEU A 268 5.90 8.20 0.40
N LEU A 269 5.25 8.34 -0.76
CA LEU A 269 4.32 9.42 -1.01
C LEU A 269 2.94 9.05 -0.48
N VAL A 270 2.45 9.81 0.50
CA VAL A 270 1.13 9.60 1.11
C VAL A 270 0.11 10.52 0.43
N LEU A 271 -0.88 9.92 -0.20
CA LEU A 271 -1.96 10.60 -0.94
C LEU A 271 -3.32 10.25 -0.35
N ASP A 272 -4.21 11.23 -0.35
CA ASP A 272 -5.62 11.07 0.02
C ASP A 272 -6.44 10.70 -1.23
N ALA A 273 -7.00 9.49 -1.25
CA ALA A 273 -7.78 8.98 -2.40
C ALA A 273 -9.02 9.82 -2.70
N THR A 274 -9.60 10.48 -1.67
CA THR A 274 -10.79 11.32 -1.85
C THR A 274 -10.54 12.55 -2.72
N THR A 275 -9.28 12.93 -2.90
CA THR A 275 -8.89 14.09 -3.72
C THR A 275 -8.94 13.83 -5.23
N GLY A 276 -9.02 12.56 -5.65
CA GLY A 276 -9.13 12.18 -7.06
C GLY A 276 -7.99 12.74 -7.92
N GLN A 277 -8.29 13.36 -9.06
CA GLN A 277 -7.28 13.92 -9.98
C GLN A 277 -6.36 14.99 -9.36
N ASN A 278 -6.79 15.65 -8.27
CA ASN A 278 -5.90 16.52 -7.50
C ASN A 278 -4.77 15.72 -6.84
N GLY A 279 -5.02 14.47 -6.42
CA GLY A 279 -4.00 13.55 -5.91
C GLY A 279 -2.95 13.22 -6.98
N VAL A 280 -3.36 13.01 -8.22
CA VAL A 280 -2.45 12.82 -9.38
C VAL A 280 -1.56 14.05 -9.57
N SER A 281 -2.13 15.26 -9.49
CA SER A 281 -1.39 16.51 -9.58
C SER A 281 -0.38 16.69 -8.42
N GLN A 282 -0.74 16.24 -7.21
CA GLN A 282 0.16 16.21 -6.06
C GLN A 282 1.30 15.20 -6.29
N ALA A 283 1.01 14.01 -6.80
CA ALA A 283 2.02 13.01 -7.15
C ALA A 283 3.04 13.57 -8.12
N LYS A 284 2.59 14.28 -9.16
CA LYS A 284 3.46 14.99 -10.10
C LYS A 284 4.39 15.96 -9.40
N ALA A 285 3.82 16.84 -8.58
CA ALA A 285 4.60 17.88 -7.92
C ALA A 285 5.65 17.31 -6.95
N PHE A 286 5.32 16.20 -6.24
CA PHE A 286 6.28 15.52 -5.37
C PHE A 286 7.32 14.71 -6.15
N SER A 287 6.99 14.11 -7.28
CA SER A 287 7.95 13.40 -8.14
C SER A 287 9.03 14.33 -8.71
N GLU A 288 8.73 15.61 -8.85
CA GLU A 288 9.73 16.62 -9.27
C GLU A 288 10.67 17.07 -8.14
N VAL A 289 10.31 16.79 -6.88
CA VAL A 289 11.04 17.27 -5.69
C VAL A 289 11.79 16.14 -4.98
N ALA A 290 11.17 14.97 -4.91
CA ALA A 290 11.70 13.78 -4.29
C ALA A 290 11.40 12.60 -5.20
N ASN A 291 12.22 11.60 -5.24
CA ASN A 291 11.98 10.39 -6.05
C ASN A 291 11.16 9.37 -5.23
N PRO A 292 9.81 9.43 -5.22
CA PRO A 292 9.01 8.47 -4.47
C PRO A 292 9.25 7.05 -4.98
N THR A 293 9.51 6.12 -4.07
CA THR A 293 9.69 4.70 -4.39
C THR A 293 8.38 3.92 -4.32
N GLY A 294 7.39 4.47 -3.61
CA GLY A 294 6.08 3.86 -3.45
C GLY A 294 5.04 4.86 -2.95
N ILE A 295 3.79 4.46 -3.04
CA ILE A 295 2.63 5.26 -2.63
C ILE A 295 1.87 4.56 -1.52
N ILE A 296 1.45 5.35 -0.53
CA ILE A 296 0.42 4.98 0.43
C ILE A 296 -0.83 5.78 0.08
N LEU A 297 -1.87 5.09 -0.34
CA LEU A 297 -3.14 5.71 -0.68
C LEU A 297 -4.12 5.58 0.49
N THR A 298 -4.43 6.70 1.13
CA THR A 298 -5.26 6.74 2.35
C THR A 298 -6.73 7.01 2.03
N LYS A 299 -7.63 6.74 2.99
CA LYS A 299 -9.07 7.04 2.95
C LYS A 299 -9.82 6.38 1.79
N MET A 300 -9.36 5.21 1.37
CA MET A 300 -10.01 4.43 0.31
C MET A 300 -11.42 3.97 0.71
N ASP A 301 -11.65 3.74 2.00
CA ASP A 301 -12.95 3.41 2.60
C ASP A 301 -13.98 4.53 2.47
N GLY A 302 -13.55 5.75 2.22
CA GLY A 302 -14.37 6.96 2.08
C GLY A 302 -14.78 7.31 0.65
N THR A 303 -14.25 6.65 -0.38
CA THR A 303 -14.36 7.13 -1.76
C THR A 303 -14.75 6.04 -2.76
N SER A 304 -15.49 6.46 -3.81
CA SER A 304 -15.74 5.66 -5.02
C SER A 304 -14.69 5.89 -6.13
N LYS A 305 -13.61 6.61 -5.82
CA LYS A 305 -12.60 7.10 -6.77
C LYS A 305 -11.39 6.18 -6.87
N GLY A 306 -11.60 4.87 -6.92
CA GLY A 306 -10.52 3.87 -6.99
C GLY A 306 -9.65 3.97 -8.24
N GLY A 307 -10.16 4.53 -9.34
CA GLY A 307 -9.44 4.70 -10.60
C GLY A 307 -8.17 5.56 -10.52
N ILE A 308 -8.02 6.35 -9.44
CA ILE A 308 -6.80 7.11 -9.17
C ILE A 308 -5.55 6.21 -9.12
N VAL A 309 -5.68 4.97 -8.64
CA VAL A 309 -4.59 3.97 -8.59
C VAL A 309 -4.00 3.74 -9.97
N LEU A 310 -4.87 3.55 -10.97
CA LEU A 310 -4.48 3.31 -12.36
C LEU A 310 -3.84 4.56 -12.98
N SER A 311 -4.43 5.75 -12.70
CA SER A 311 -3.94 7.03 -13.21
C SER A 311 -2.52 7.34 -12.72
N ILE A 312 -2.25 7.13 -11.42
CA ILE A 312 -0.94 7.34 -10.82
C ILE A 312 0.08 6.36 -11.42
N LYS A 313 -0.29 5.08 -11.54
CA LYS A 313 0.59 4.07 -12.13
C LYS A 313 0.92 4.38 -13.58
N ASP A 314 -0.08 4.78 -14.38
CA ASP A 314 0.14 5.13 -15.78
C ASP A 314 1.02 6.38 -15.94
N GLU A 315 0.82 7.43 -15.13
CA GLU A 315 1.53 8.69 -15.32
C GLU A 315 2.96 8.67 -14.75
N PHE A 316 3.16 8.06 -13.57
CA PHE A 316 4.44 8.14 -12.84
C PHE A 316 5.19 6.83 -12.76
N ASN A 317 4.57 5.72 -13.11
CA ASN A 317 5.11 4.37 -12.95
C ASN A 317 5.58 4.04 -11.51
N ILE A 318 4.90 4.62 -10.51
CA ILE A 318 5.15 4.33 -9.08
C ILE A 318 4.12 3.33 -8.61
N ASN A 319 4.57 2.29 -7.88
CA ASN A 319 3.66 1.29 -7.32
C ASN A 319 2.95 1.81 -6.07
N VAL A 320 1.65 1.53 -5.96
CA VAL A 320 0.97 1.62 -4.67
C VAL A 320 1.46 0.46 -3.81
N LYS A 321 1.92 0.74 -2.61
CA LYS A 321 2.41 -0.26 -1.65
C LYS A 321 1.39 -0.56 -0.56
N TYR A 322 0.64 0.45 -0.14
CA TYR A 322 -0.38 0.30 0.90
C TYR A 322 -1.66 1.06 0.58
N LEU A 323 -2.80 0.50 1.02
CA LEU A 323 -4.09 1.14 1.07
C LEU A 323 -4.51 1.38 2.53
N GLY A 324 -4.93 2.60 2.85
CA GLY A 324 -5.61 2.94 4.11
C GLY A 324 -7.11 2.71 3.94
N LEU A 325 -7.62 1.71 4.64
CA LEU A 325 -8.99 1.19 4.53
C LEU A 325 -9.84 1.48 5.77
N GLY A 326 -9.42 2.44 6.61
CA GLY A 326 -10.12 2.82 7.82
C GLY A 326 -9.21 3.53 8.82
N GLU A 327 -9.73 3.80 10.02
CA GLU A 327 -9.05 4.59 11.07
C GLU A 327 -8.23 3.72 12.06
N GLY A 328 -8.47 2.41 12.12
CA GLY A 328 -7.78 1.49 13.02
C GLY A 328 -6.30 1.30 12.65
N LEU A 329 -5.49 0.89 13.63
CA LEU A 329 -4.05 0.64 13.42
C LEU A 329 -3.79 -0.48 12.41
N ASP A 330 -4.67 -1.47 12.34
CA ASP A 330 -4.59 -2.60 11.43
C ASP A 330 -5.31 -2.36 10.08
N ASP A 331 -5.79 -1.12 9.81
CA ASP A 331 -6.50 -0.77 8.58
C ASP A 331 -5.56 -0.18 7.49
N LEU A 332 -4.26 -0.38 7.61
CA LEU A 332 -3.29 -0.17 6.55
C LEU A 332 -2.93 -1.54 5.97
N GLN A 333 -3.43 -1.82 4.76
CA GLN A 333 -3.25 -3.11 4.10
C GLN A 333 -2.26 -3.00 2.95
N GLU A 334 -1.46 -4.04 2.73
CA GLU A 334 -0.61 -4.13 1.54
C GLU A 334 -1.48 -4.14 0.28
N PHE A 335 -1.03 -3.42 -0.74
CA PHE A 335 -1.75 -3.36 -2.00
C PHE A 335 -1.69 -4.72 -2.71
N ASP A 336 -2.85 -5.25 -3.05
CA ASP A 336 -3.04 -6.46 -3.83
C ASP A 336 -3.80 -6.10 -5.11
N LEU A 337 -3.13 -6.18 -6.25
CA LEU A 337 -3.68 -5.76 -7.53
C LEU A 337 -4.88 -6.62 -7.94
N ASP A 338 -4.79 -7.94 -7.77
CA ASP A 338 -5.84 -8.87 -8.18
C ASP A 338 -7.11 -8.62 -7.39
N ASN A 339 -6.99 -8.54 -6.06
CA ASN A 339 -8.12 -8.22 -5.18
C ASN A 339 -8.67 -6.81 -5.44
N PHE A 340 -7.81 -5.84 -5.75
CA PHE A 340 -8.22 -4.47 -6.03
C PHE A 340 -9.07 -4.39 -7.31
N ILE A 341 -8.62 -5.01 -8.40
CA ILE A 341 -9.36 -5.03 -9.67
C ILE A 341 -10.64 -5.83 -9.52
N TYR A 342 -10.60 -6.99 -8.86
CA TYR A 342 -11.79 -7.77 -8.57
C TYR A 342 -12.84 -6.94 -7.83
N GLU A 343 -12.47 -6.27 -6.73
CA GLU A 343 -13.40 -5.45 -5.97
C GLU A 343 -13.99 -4.28 -6.77
N MET A 344 -13.22 -3.71 -7.70
CA MET A 344 -13.71 -2.64 -8.58
C MET A 344 -14.69 -3.14 -9.65
N THR A 345 -14.66 -4.42 -10.02
CA THR A 345 -15.40 -4.97 -11.17
C THR A 345 -16.32 -6.15 -10.82
N LYS A 346 -16.32 -6.64 -9.58
CA LYS A 346 -17.03 -7.86 -9.15
C LYS A 346 -18.53 -7.87 -9.50
N ASP A 347 -19.23 -6.75 -9.30
CA ASP A 347 -20.68 -6.69 -9.57
C ASP A 347 -21.00 -6.97 -11.05
N LEU A 348 -20.05 -6.69 -11.95
CA LEU A 348 -20.17 -6.94 -13.37
C LEU A 348 -19.79 -8.40 -13.72
N ILE A 349 -18.84 -9.00 -13.00
CA ILE A 349 -18.33 -10.35 -13.25
C ILE A 349 -19.26 -11.40 -12.61
N ASP A 350 -19.57 -11.28 -11.31
CA ASP A 350 -20.30 -12.29 -10.54
C ASP A 350 -21.72 -12.53 -11.06
N LYS A 351 -22.41 -11.49 -11.57
CA LYS A 351 -23.77 -11.66 -12.13
C LYS A 351 -23.80 -12.18 -13.56
N ASN A 352 -22.65 -12.34 -14.20
CA ASN A 352 -22.59 -12.98 -15.52
C ASN A 352 -22.49 -14.51 -15.42
N GLU A 353 -22.22 -15.05 -14.21
CA GLU A 353 -22.17 -16.49 -13.94
C GLU A 353 -23.51 -17.09 -13.47
N GLU A 354 -24.53 -16.23 -13.14
CA GLU A 354 -25.92 -16.63 -12.86
C GLU A 354 -26.79 -16.55 -14.14
#